data_4d4a0a032d82934dae8488d2bc63fac2
#
_entry.id   4d4a0a032d82934dae8488d2bc63fac2
#
_cell.length_a   1.000
_cell.length_b   1.000
_cell.length_c   1.000
_cell.angle_alpha   90.00
_cell.angle_beta   90.00
_cell.angle_gamma   90.00
#
_symmetry.space_group_name_H-M   'P 1'
#
loop_
_entity.id
_entity.type
_entity.pdbx_description
1 polymer ?
#
loop_
_entity_poly.entity_id
_entity_poly.type
_entity_poly.pdbx_seq_one_letter_code
_entity_poly.pdbx_strand_id
1 'polypeptide(L)'
;KIRPERPLGIAVIASQQAITASPISAATVALLSMLSGHHISLMDILMISVPCTLIGVLAGAFCSLHVGKELAEDPEYLRRIANGEFTSDQYRTKGVENHRAALLSVVIFIAATIGIVLFGSMTELRPWFSLPDGSSRQMQMAHIIVILMLSAAALILLVTRTDGIKAVQGSVFSAGMQAVVAIFGIAWMGATFIGGN
;
A
#
# COMPACT_ATOMS: atom_id res chain seq x y z
N LYS A 1 26.05 -9.81 12.67
CA LYS A 1 25.10 -8.74 13.10
C LYS A 1 25.00 -7.72 11.96
N ILE A 2 23.82 -7.52 11.41
CA ILE A 2 23.59 -6.65 10.26
C ILE A 2 23.25 -5.23 10.78
N ARG A 3 23.76 -4.20 10.15
CA ARG A 3 23.42 -2.80 10.42
C ARG A 3 21.94 -2.56 10.15
N PRO A 4 21.15 -2.02 11.10
CA PRO A 4 19.71 -1.85 10.92
C PRO A 4 19.35 -0.87 9.80
N GLU A 5 20.21 0.10 9.49
CA GLU A 5 19.98 1.07 8.43
C GLU A 5 19.89 0.43 7.04
N ARG A 6 20.65 -0.65 6.79
CA ARG A 6 20.62 -1.36 5.49
C ARG A 6 19.25 -1.99 5.22
N PRO A 7 18.75 -2.93 6.05
CA PRO A 7 17.45 -3.53 5.79
C PRO A 7 16.29 -2.53 5.91
N LEU A 8 16.38 -1.53 6.79
CA LEU A 8 15.36 -0.49 6.91
C LEU A 8 15.34 0.41 5.68
N GLY A 9 16.51 0.82 5.17
CA GLY A 9 16.60 1.61 3.94
C GLY A 9 16.01 0.87 2.74
N ILE A 10 16.36 -0.41 2.57
CA ILE A 10 15.80 -1.26 1.51
C ILE A 10 14.27 -1.41 1.68
N ALA A 11 13.80 -1.64 2.91
CA ALA A 11 12.38 -1.78 3.20
C ALA A 11 11.59 -0.50 2.87
N VAL A 12 12.14 0.68 3.17
CA VAL A 12 11.52 1.96 2.81
C VAL A 12 11.46 2.14 1.30
N ILE A 13 12.55 1.89 0.58
CA ILE A 13 12.59 1.98 -0.88
C ILE A 13 11.57 1.02 -1.49
N ALA A 14 11.56 -0.24 -1.08
CA ALA A 14 10.64 -1.26 -1.58
C ALA A 14 9.18 -0.89 -1.29
N SER A 15 8.88 -0.39 -0.10
CA SER A 15 7.54 0.04 0.30
C SER A 15 7.03 1.21 -0.56
N GLN A 16 7.86 2.22 -0.80
CA GLN A 16 7.50 3.36 -1.64
C GLN A 16 7.31 2.95 -3.11
N GLN A 17 8.18 2.10 -3.63
CA GLN A 17 8.05 1.61 -5.00
C GLN A 17 6.84 0.69 -5.18
N ALA A 18 6.48 -0.10 -4.18
CA ALA A 18 5.30 -0.97 -4.22
C ALA A 18 3.97 -0.19 -4.37
N ILE A 19 3.90 1.06 -3.91
CA ILE A 19 2.72 1.92 -4.09
C ILE A 19 2.44 2.14 -5.58
N THR A 20 3.45 2.41 -6.39
CA THR A 20 3.29 2.66 -7.83
C THR A 20 3.00 1.39 -8.64
N ALA A 21 3.42 0.23 -8.15
CA ALA A 21 3.17 -1.07 -8.79
C ALA A 21 1.91 -1.78 -8.26
N SER A 22 1.20 -1.18 -7.32
CA SER A 22 0.01 -1.80 -6.71
C SER A 22 -1.26 -1.48 -7.51
N PRO A 23 -2.08 -2.49 -7.88
CA PRO A 23 -3.34 -2.28 -8.57
C PRO A 23 -4.40 -1.56 -7.73
N ILE A 24 -4.22 -1.51 -6.42
CA ILE A 24 -5.18 -0.95 -5.45
C ILE A 24 -4.72 0.39 -4.87
N SER A 25 -3.57 0.90 -5.28
CA SER A 25 -3.05 2.16 -4.74
C SER A 25 -3.82 3.37 -5.26
N ALA A 26 -3.92 4.39 -4.44
CA ALA A 26 -4.54 5.65 -4.83
C ALA A 26 -3.83 6.29 -6.03
N ALA A 27 -2.50 6.15 -6.13
CA ALA A 27 -1.71 6.65 -7.24
C ALA A 27 -2.10 5.97 -8.56
N THR A 28 -2.20 4.64 -8.58
CA THR A 28 -2.63 3.87 -9.76
C THR A 28 -4.06 4.19 -10.16
N VAL A 29 -4.97 4.33 -9.19
CA VAL A 29 -6.38 4.71 -9.44
C VAL A 29 -6.46 6.13 -10.03
N ALA A 30 -5.71 7.08 -9.49
CA ALA A 30 -5.67 8.45 -10.01
C ALA A 30 -5.10 8.49 -11.45
N LEU A 31 -3.99 7.78 -11.70
CA LEU A 31 -3.39 7.69 -13.02
C LEU A 31 -4.36 7.08 -14.04
N LEU A 32 -5.04 5.99 -13.67
CA LEU A 32 -6.03 5.33 -14.51
C LEU A 32 -7.22 6.27 -14.83
N SER A 33 -7.65 7.06 -13.86
CA SER A 33 -8.71 8.06 -14.06
C SER A 33 -8.28 9.15 -15.04
N MET A 34 -7.05 9.66 -14.93
CA MET A 34 -6.50 10.67 -15.83
C MET A 34 -6.33 10.14 -17.27
N LEU A 35 -5.97 8.87 -17.41
CA LEU A 35 -5.74 8.22 -18.70
C LEU A 35 -7.00 7.56 -19.28
N SER A 36 -8.16 7.72 -18.66
CA SER A 36 -9.40 7.08 -19.10
C SER A 36 -9.83 7.42 -20.54
N GLY A 37 -9.42 8.59 -21.06
CA GLY A 37 -9.65 9.02 -22.46
C GLY A 37 -8.70 8.39 -23.49
N HIS A 38 -7.67 7.69 -23.08
CA HIS A 38 -6.62 7.15 -23.95
C HIS A 38 -6.67 5.63 -24.15
N HIS A 39 -7.78 4.98 -23.75
CA HIS A 39 -7.96 3.52 -23.84
C HIS A 39 -6.88 2.69 -23.10
N ILE A 40 -6.25 3.27 -22.09
CA ILE A 40 -5.24 2.60 -21.27
C ILE A 40 -5.96 1.81 -20.16
N SER A 41 -5.63 0.53 -20.06
CA SER A 41 -6.17 -0.38 -19.04
C SER A 41 -5.28 -0.40 -17.79
N LEU A 42 -5.83 -0.92 -16.68
CA LEU A 42 -5.05 -1.17 -15.47
C LEU A 42 -3.86 -2.10 -15.76
N MET A 43 -4.08 -3.10 -16.62
CA MET A 43 -3.04 -4.07 -16.96
C MET A 43 -1.86 -3.43 -17.70
N ASP A 44 -2.12 -2.48 -18.60
CA ASP A 44 -1.06 -1.77 -19.33
C ASP A 44 -0.17 -0.99 -18.36
N ILE A 45 -0.77 -0.34 -17.36
CA ILE A 45 -0.03 0.37 -16.31
C ILE A 45 0.82 -0.62 -15.49
N LEU A 46 0.25 -1.75 -15.08
CA LEU A 46 0.95 -2.74 -14.26
C LEU A 46 2.08 -3.44 -15.02
N MET A 47 1.90 -3.73 -16.29
CA MET A 47 2.95 -4.34 -17.13
C MET A 47 4.20 -3.48 -17.25
N ILE A 48 4.07 -2.18 -17.11
CA ILE A 48 5.20 -1.24 -17.12
C ILE A 48 5.69 -1.00 -15.69
N SER A 49 4.81 -0.70 -14.76
CA SER A 49 5.20 -0.29 -13.41
C SER A 49 5.81 -1.42 -12.60
N VAL A 50 5.31 -2.67 -12.70
CA VAL A 50 5.85 -3.79 -11.92
C VAL A 50 7.30 -4.10 -12.26
N PRO A 51 7.72 -4.31 -13.53
CA PRO A 51 9.12 -4.57 -13.81
C PRO A 51 10.02 -3.35 -13.51
N CYS A 52 9.56 -2.12 -13.78
CA CYS A 52 10.35 -0.92 -13.48
C CYS A 52 10.60 -0.76 -11.97
N THR A 53 9.58 -0.95 -11.14
CA THR A 53 9.72 -0.87 -9.69
C THR A 53 10.58 -2.00 -9.14
N LEU A 54 10.46 -3.21 -9.69
CA LEU A 54 11.29 -4.35 -9.30
C LEU A 54 12.77 -4.06 -9.58
N ILE A 55 13.10 -3.56 -10.77
CA ILE A 55 14.46 -3.16 -11.12
C ILE A 55 14.96 -2.06 -10.18
N GLY A 56 14.12 -1.06 -9.91
CA GLY A 56 14.45 0.04 -9.00
C GLY A 56 14.74 -0.44 -7.57
N VAL A 57 13.93 -1.36 -7.06
CA VAL A 57 14.13 -1.96 -5.72
C VAL A 57 15.41 -2.80 -5.68
N LEU A 58 15.68 -3.61 -6.70
CA LEU A 58 16.90 -4.41 -6.78
C LEU A 58 18.14 -3.53 -6.86
N ALA A 59 18.11 -2.47 -7.67
CA ALA A 59 19.22 -1.51 -7.75
C ALA A 59 19.44 -0.79 -6.41
N GLY A 60 18.37 -0.32 -5.76
CA GLY A 60 18.43 0.29 -4.44
C GLY A 60 18.95 -0.65 -3.37
N ALA A 61 18.51 -1.92 -3.39
CA ALA A 61 19.01 -2.96 -2.51
C ALA A 61 20.52 -3.19 -2.70
N PHE A 62 20.95 -3.33 -3.95
CA PHE A 62 22.35 -3.51 -4.27
C PHE A 62 23.21 -2.34 -3.81
N CYS A 63 22.79 -1.10 -4.05
CA CYS A 63 23.47 0.09 -3.57
C CYS A 63 23.54 0.15 -2.03
N SER A 64 22.50 -0.33 -1.35
CA SER A 64 22.41 -0.27 0.12
C SER A 64 23.26 -1.35 0.81
N LEU A 65 23.64 -2.43 0.12
CA LEU A 65 24.40 -3.54 0.72
C LEU A 65 25.76 -3.10 1.30
N HIS A 66 26.41 -2.13 0.67
CA HIS A 66 27.76 -1.68 1.01
C HIS A 66 27.80 -0.34 1.76
N VAL A 67 26.63 0.20 2.14
CA VAL A 67 26.55 1.49 2.85
C VAL A 67 26.95 1.32 4.30
N GLY A 68 27.95 2.09 4.74
CA GLY A 68 28.41 2.18 6.12
C GLY A 68 29.32 1.00 6.55
N LYS A 69 29.99 1.17 7.69
CA LYS A 69 30.87 0.16 8.30
C LYS A 69 30.04 -1.00 8.88
N GLU A 70 30.66 -2.16 9.02
CA GLU A 70 30.04 -3.27 9.75
C GLU A 70 29.75 -2.90 11.21
N LEU A 71 28.65 -3.42 11.74
CA LEU A 71 28.18 -3.07 13.10
C LEU A 71 29.21 -3.46 14.19
N ALA A 72 30.00 -4.51 13.92
CA ALA A 72 31.06 -4.97 14.83
C ALA A 72 32.27 -4.03 14.89
N GLU A 73 32.42 -3.14 13.89
CA GLU A 73 33.53 -2.17 13.78
C GLU A 73 33.08 -0.74 14.09
N ASP A 74 31.80 -0.55 14.42
CA ASP A 74 31.23 0.76 14.73
C ASP A 74 31.50 1.12 16.20
N PRO A 75 32.33 2.15 16.48
CA PRO A 75 32.70 2.52 17.86
C PRO A 75 31.51 2.97 18.69
N GLU A 76 30.50 3.61 18.09
CA GLU A 76 29.30 4.05 18.78
C GLU A 76 28.42 2.85 19.20
N TYR A 77 28.29 1.85 18.34
CA TYR A 77 27.59 0.62 18.66
C TYR A 77 28.27 -0.14 19.81
N LEU A 78 29.60 -0.26 19.74
CA LEU A 78 30.38 -0.91 20.81
C LEU A 78 30.26 -0.18 22.14
N ARG A 79 30.26 1.15 22.13
CA ARG A 79 30.05 1.99 23.31
C ARG A 79 28.68 1.77 23.93
N ARG A 80 27.60 1.73 23.11
CA ARG A 80 26.24 1.49 23.58
C ARG A 80 26.03 0.10 24.16
N ILE A 81 26.67 -0.91 23.57
CA ILE A 81 26.70 -2.27 24.16
C ILE A 81 27.39 -2.25 25.53
N ALA A 82 28.54 -1.60 25.62
CA ALA A 82 29.27 -1.51 26.88
C ALA A 82 28.48 -0.78 27.99
N ASN A 83 27.64 0.18 27.59
CA ASN A 83 26.76 0.90 28.49
C ASN A 83 25.46 0.13 28.85
N GLY A 84 25.25 -1.06 28.29
CA GLY A 84 24.04 -1.85 28.55
C GLY A 84 22.74 -1.30 27.96
N GLU A 85 22.82 -0.38 26.98
CA GLU A 85 21.64 0.27 26.37
C GLU A 85 20.80 -0.69 25.52
N PHE A 86 21.33 -1.85 25.12
CA PHE A 86 20.63 -2.87 24.34
C PHE A 86 20.21 -4.05 25.20
N THR A 87 19.02 -3.96 25.77
CA THR A 87 18.40 -5.12 26.44
C THR A 87 17.57 -5.90 25.41
N SER A 88 17.85 -7.19 25.28
CA SER A 88 17.22 -8.10 24.29
C SER A 88 15.70 -8.24 24.43
N ASP A 89 15.10 -7.79 25.53
CA ASP A 89 13.67 -7.89 25.80
C ASP A 89 12.82 -6.76 25.18
N GLN A 90 13.43 -5.66 24.76
CA GLN A 90 12.72 -4.51 24.19
C GLN A 90 12.19 -4.75 22.77
N TYR A 91 12.66 -5.79 22.08
CA TYR A 91 12.31 -6.10 20.69
C TYR A 91 11.43 -7.35 20.53
N ARG A 92 10.86 -7.86 21.60
CA ARG A 92 9.85 -8.90 21.49
C ARG A 92 8.57 -8.30 20.91
N THR A 93 8.42 -8.41 19.60
CA THR A 93 7.14 -8.19 18.93
C THR A 93 6.11 -9.10 19.61
N LYS A 94 5.06 -8.51 20.18
CA LYS A 94 3.91 -9.30 20.68
C LYS A 94 3.46 -10.18 19.53
N GLY A 95 3.53 -11.48 19.68
CA GLY A 95 3.10 -12.44 18.67
C GLY A 95 1.63 -12.20 18.33
N VAL A 96 1.24 -12.57 17.12
CA VAL A 96 -0.16 -12.47 16.67
C VAL A 96 -1.01 -13.36 17.59
N GLU A 97 -1.86 -12.76 18.40
CA GLU A 97 -2.70 -13.47 19.38
C GLU A 97 -3.66 -14.46 18.72
N ASN A 98 -4.10 -14.18 17.49
CA ASN A 98 -5.02 -15.03 16.74
C ASN A 98 -4.53 -15.28 15.30
N HIS A 99 -3.71 -16.31 15.16
CA HIS A 99 -3.11 -16.67 13.86
C HIS A 99 -4.16 -17.01 12.78
N ARG A 100 -5.29 -17.62 13.16
CA ARG A 100 -6.36 -17.95 12.21
C ARG A 100 -7.06 -16.71 11.68
N ALA A 101 -7.36 -15.75 12.54
CA ALA A 101 -7.97 -14.49 12.13
C ALA A 101 -7.04 -13.69 11.21
N ALA A 102 -5.74 -13.66 11.53
CA ALA A 102 -4.74 -13.02 10.67
C ALA A 102 -4.66 -13.70 9.29
N LEU A 103 -4.63 -15.03 9.24
CA LEU A 103 -4.59 -15.76 7.97
C LEU A 103 -5.85 -15.50 7.13
N LEU A 104 -7.04 -15.53 7.75
CA LEU A 104 -8.30 -15.23 7.06
C LEU A 104 -8.32 -13.81 6.48
N SER A 105 -7.83 -12.84 7.24
CA SER A 105 -7.72 -11.45 6.76
C SER A 105 -6.83 -11.35 5.52
N VAL A 106 -5.69 -12.03 5.53
CA VAL A 106 -4.76 -12.05 4.38
C VAL A 106 -5.40 -12.73 3.17
N VAL A 107 -6.08 -13.85 3.37
CA VAL A 107 -6.75 -14.58 2.27
C VAL A 107 -7.85 -13.72 1.64
N ILE A 108 -8.70 -13.07 2.45
CA ILE A 108 -9.76 -12.18 1.96
C ILE A 108 -9.15 -11.00 1.18
N PHE A 109 -8.09 -10.40 1.71
CA PHE A 109 -7.41 -9.28 1.05
C PHE A 109 -6.79 -9.69 -0.30
N ILE A 110 -6.12 -10.83 -0.35
CA ILE A 110 -5.55 -11.36 -1.60
C ILE A 110 -6.66 -11.69 -2.60
N ALA A 111 -7.76 -12.31 -2.16
CA ALA A 111 -8.88 -12.60 -3.03
C ALA A 111 -9.51 -11.33 -3.63
N ALA A 112 -9.67 -10.27 -2.81
CA ALA A 112 -10.13 -8.98 -3.31
C ALA A 112 -9.16 -8.37 -4.32
N THR A 113 -7.85 -8.45 -4.06
CA THR A 113 -6.81 -7.96 -4.98
C THR A 113 -6.83 -8.71 -6.31
N ILE A 114 -6.96 -10.03 -6.28
CA ILE A 114 -7.12 -10.85 -7.50
C ILE A 114 -8.38 -10.44 -8.24
N GLY A 115 -9.50 -10.24 -7.54
CA GLY A 115 -10.74 -9.73 -8.14
C GLY A 115 -10.54 -8.40 -8.87
N ILE A 116 -9.83 -7.46 -8.27
CA ILE A 116 -9.50 -6.15 -8.88
C ILE A 116 -8.70 -6.35 -10.17
N VAL A 117 -7.69 -7.21 -10.15
CA VAL A 117 -6.87 -7.50 -11.32
C VAL A 117 -7.71 -8.15 -12.43
N LEU A 118 -8.61 -9.07 -12.08
CA LEU A 118 -9.53 -9.69 -13.05
C LEU A 118 -10.47 -8.67 -13.71
N PHE A 119 -11.13 -7.81 -12.94
CA PHE A 119 -11.96 -6.73 -13.49
C PHE A 119 -11.14 -5.69 -14.27
N GLY A 120 -9.86 -5.53 -13.91
CA GLY A 120 -8.93 -4.67 -14.63
C GLY A 120 -8.51 -5.23 -15.99
N SER A 121 -8.28 -6.56 -16.06
CA SER A 121 -7.86 -7.27 -17.27
C SER A 121 -9.01 -7.52 -18.23
N MET A 122 -10.20 -7.85 -17.70
CA MET A 122 -11.38 -8.23 -18.48
C MET A 122 -12.45 -7.16 -18.35
N THR A 123 -12.45 -6.20 -19.26
CA THR A 123 -13.43 -5.10 -19.26
C THR A 123 -14.87 -5.59 -19.37
N GLU A 124 -15.09 -6.72 -20.02
CA GLU A 124 -16.42 -7.34 -20.19
C GLU A 124 -17.05 -7.78 -18.86
N LEU A 125 -16.24 -8.10 -17.85
CA LEU A 125 -16.72 -8.48 -16.53
C LEU A 125 -17.23 -7.30 -15.71
N ARG A 126 -16.94 -6.07 -16.13
CA ARG A 126 -17.36 -4.89 -15.36
C ARG A 126 -18.86 -4.70 -15.45
N PRO A 127 -19.56 -4.45 -14.34
CA PRO A 127 -21.00 -4.28 -14.34
C PRO A 127 -21.42 -3.03 -15.11
N TRP A 128 -22.56 -3.14 -15.81
CA TRP A 128 -23.23 -2.04 -16.47
C TRP A 128 -24.29 -1.46 -15.52
N PHE A 129 -24.46 -0.17 -15.53
CA PHE A 129 -25.53 0.50 -14.81
C PHE A 129 -26.25 1.49 -15.75
N SER A 130 -27.55 1.58 -15.58
CA SER A 130 -28.39 2.49 -16.34
C SER A 130 -28.44 3.84 -15.63
N LEU A 131 -28.19 4.91 -16.37
CA LEU A 131 -28.38 6.27 -15.90
C LEU A 131 -29.85 6.68 -16.02
N PRO A 132 -30.28 7.72 -15.27
CA PRO A 132 -31.64 8.24 -15.36
C PRO A 132 -32.04 8.77 -16.74
N ASP A 133 -31.07 9.08 -17.60
CA ASP A 133 -31.24 9.52 -18.99
C ASP A 133 -31.45 8.34 -19.99
N GLY A 134 -31.55 7.10 -19.50
CA GLY A 134 -31.72 5.91 -20.31
C GLY A 134 -30.43 5.38 -20.96
N SER A 135 -29.30 6.03 -20.80
CA SER A 135 -28.01 5.53 -21.27
C SER A 135 -27.46 4.46 -20.32
N SER A 136 -26.76 3.46 -20.87
CA SER A 136 -26.05 2.46 -20.08
C SER A 136 -24.56 2.77 -20.11
N ARG A 137 -23.94 2.82 -18.93
CA ARG A 137 -22.50 3.06 -18.81
C ARG A 137 -21.86 1.94 -18.01
N GLN A 138 -20.70 1.51 -18.45
CA GLN A 138 -19.89 0.54 -17.73
C GLN A 138 -19.21 1.19 -16.54
N MET A 139 -19.16 0.47 -15.41
CA MET A 139 -18.55 0.98 -14.17
C MET A 139 -17.06 1.25 -14.36
N GLN A 140 -16.63 2.44 -13.95
CA GLN A 140 -15.21 2.80 -13.99
C GLN A 140 -14.41 1.96 -12.99
N MET A 141 -13.18 1.64 -13.35
CA MET A 141 -12.30 0.79 -12.52
C MET A 141 -12.07 1.36 -11.12
N ALA A 142 -12.01 2.70 -11.00
CA ALA A 142 -11.88 3.37 -9.71
C ALA A 142 -13.00 3.00 -8.72
N HIS A 143 -14.26 2.97 -9.18
CA HIS A 143 -15.39 2.58 -8.35
C HIS A 143 -15.34 1.09 -7.96
N ILE A 144 -14.94 0.22 -8.90
CA ILE A 144 -14.80 -1.23 -8.63
C ILE A 144 -13.76 -1.45 -7.53
N ILE A 145 -12.62 -0.78 -7.60
CA ILE A 145 -11.56 -0.89 -6.58
C ILE A 145 -12.09 -0.47 -5.20
N VAL A 146 -12.77 0.68 -5.13
CA VAL A 146 -13.33 1.18 -3.85
C VAL A 146 -14.36 0.20 -3.28
N ILE A 147 -15.30 -0.29 -4.11
CA ILE A 147 -16.34 -1.23 -3.68
C ILE A 147 -15.72 -2.53 -3.18
N LEU A 148 -14.81 -3.12 -3.94
CA LEU A 148 -14.18 -4.39 -3.55
C LEU A 148 -13.34 -4.25 -2.27
N MET A 149 -12.58 -3.18 -2.14
CA MET A 149 -11.75 -2.96 -0.96
C MET A 149 -12.57 -2.68 0.29
N LEU A 150 -13.64 -1.86 0.20
CA LEU A 150 -14.53 -1.63 1.32
C LEU A 150 -15.31 -2.90 1.72
N SER A 151 -15.76 -3.68 0.73
CA SER A 151 -16.43 -4.96 0.98
C SER A 151 -15.49 -5.97 1.63
N ALA A 152 -14.24 -6.05 1.19
CA ALA A 152 -13.22 -6.89 1.80
C ALA A 152 -12.93 -6.47 3.24
N ALA A 153 -12.80 -5.18 3.51
CA ALA A 153 -12.60 -4.65 4.86
C ALA A 153 -13.77 -5.01 5.78
N ALA A 154 -15.02 -4.80 5.33
CA ALA A 154 -16.21 -5.17 6.07
C ALA A 154 -16.27 -6.68 6.34
N LEU A 155 -15.96 -7.50 5.32
CA LEU A 155 -15.95 -8.96 5.45
C LEU A 155 -14.88 -9.43 6.45
N ILE A 156 -13.69 -8.84 6.42
CA ILE A 156 -12.63 -9.13 7.40
C ILE A 156 -13.14 -8.84 8.81
N LEU A 157 -13.72 -7.69 9.08
CA LEU A 157 -14.23 -7.33 10.41
C LEU A 157 -15.31 -8.33 10.88
N LEU A 158 -16.23 -8.71 9.99
CA LEU A 158 -17.31 -9.64 10.31
C LEU A 158 -16.79 -11.06 10.58
N VAL A 159 -15.94 -11.59 9.70
CA VAL A 159 -15.44 -12.98 9.79
C VAL A 159 -14.46 -13.16 10.94
N THR A 160 -13.58 -12.20 11.16
CA THR A 160 -12.60 -12.26 12.24
C THR A 160 -13.17 -11.83 13.58
N ARG A 161 -14.40 -11.28 13.58
CA ARG A 161 -15.04 -10.70 14.77
C ARG A 161 -14.12 -9.71 15.49
N THR A 162 -13.33 -9.00 14.74
CA THR A 162 -12.41 -7.98 15.27
C THR A 162 -13.22 -6.76 15.69
N ASP A 163 -12.91 -6.25 16.88
CA ASP A 163 -13.51 -5.02 17.37
C ASP A 163 -13.06 -3.85 16.48
N GLY A 164 -14.02 -3.19 15.82
CA GLY A 164 -13.76 -2.05 14.95
C GLY A 164 -13.03 -0.90 15.64
N ILE A 165 -13.29 -0.69 16.95
CA ILE A 165 -12.61 0.32 17.75
C ILE A 165 -11.12 0.02 17.84
N LYS A 166 -10.75 -1.24 18.10
CA LYS A 166 -9.34 -1.65 18.13
C LYS A 166 -8.66 -1.51 16.78
N ALA A 167 -9.38 -1.78 15.69
CA ALA A 167 -8.85 -1.59 14.33
C ALA A 167 -8.55 -0.11 14.04
N VAL A 168 -9.44 0.80 14.43
CA VAL A 168 -9.28 2.26 14.25
C VAL A 168 -8.15 2.81 15.14
N GLN A 169 -7.94 2.26 16.33
CA GLN A 169 -6.84 2.63 17.23
C GLN A 169 -5.48 2.08 16.78
N GLY A 170 -5.45 1.22 15.77
CA GLY A 170 -4.22 0.68 15.21
C GLY A 170 -3.33 1.77 14.58
N SER A 171 -2.02 1.65 14.77
CA SER A 171 -1.02 2.59 14.20
C SER A 171 -1.11 2.73 12.68
N VAL A 172 -1.44 1.65 11.98
CA VAL A 172 -1.59 1.62 10.52
C VAL A 172 -2.80 2.45 10.09
N PHE A 173 -3.94 2.34 10.78
CA PHE A 173 -5.12 3.15 10.50
C PHE A 173 -4.86 4.63 10.75
N SER A 174 -4.25 4.97 11.88
CA SER A 174 -3.88 6.35 12.21
C SER A 174 -2.96 6.96 11.15
N ALA A 175 -1.91 6.24 10.74
CA ALA A 175 -0.99 6.68 9.69
C ALA A 175 -1.72 6.85 8.33
N GLY A 176 -2.63 5.92 7.99
CA GLY A 176 -3.46 6.01 6.78
C GLY A 176 -4.36 7.24 6.79
N MET A 177 -5.03 7.54 7.91
CA MET A 177 -5.88 8.72 8.03
C MET A 177 -5.09 10.03 7.97
N GLN A 178 -3.90 10.08 8.57
CA GLN A 178 -3.01 11.23 8.44
C GLN A 178 -2.61 11.46 6.98
N ALA A 179 -2.27 10.40 6.24
CA ALA A 179 -1.96 10.48 4.82
C ALA A 179 -3.15 10.97 4.00
N VAL A 180 -4.36 10.47 4.25
CA VAL A 180 -5.59 10.93 3.57
C VAL A 180 -5.81 12.42 3.80
N VAL A 181 -5.73 12.89 5.04
CA VAL A 181 -5.93 14.32 5.38
C VAL A 181 -4.86 15.19 4.71
N ALA A 182 -3.59 14.76 4.75
CA ALA A 182 -2.49 15.50 4.13
C ALA A 182 -2.65 15.60 2.60
N ILE A 183 -2.92 14.47 1.93
CA ILE A 183 -3.09 14.43 0.47
C ILE A 183 -4.30 15.24 0.04
N PHE A 184 -5.43 15.11 0.75
CA PHE A 184 -6.65 15.85 0.46
C PHE A 184 -6.45 17.35 0.65
N GLY A 185 -5.78 17.76 1.74
CA GLY A 185 -5.46 19.16 2.01
C GLY A 185 -4.56 19.77 0.93
N ILE A 186 -3.51 19.07 0.52
CA ILE A 186 -2.60 19.53 -0.53
C ILE A 186 -3.33 19.61 -1.89
N ALA A 187 -4.11 18.58 -2.22
CA ALA A 187 -4.86 18.54 -3.48
C ALA A 187 -5.89 19.67 -3.56
N TRP A 188 -6.62 19.92 -2.46
CA TRP A 188 -7.60 21.02 -2.40
C TRP A 188 -6.92 22.37 -2.51
N MET A 189 -5.85 22.58 -1.74
CA MET A 189 -5.09 23.84 -1.81
C MET A 189 -4.56 24.09 -3.22
N GLY A 190 -3.99 23.06 -3.87
CA GLY A 190 -3.51 23.15 -5.25
C GLY A 190 -4.61 23.47 -6.25
N ALA A 191 -5.76 22.79 -6.15
CA ALA A 191 -6.91 23.04 -7.02
C ALA A 191 -7.49 24.45 -6.84
N THR A 192 -7.57 24.94 -5.59
CA THR A 192 -8.04 26.30 -5.30
C THR A 192 -7.07 27.36 -5.84
N PHE A 193 -5.76 27.12 -5.71
CA PHE A 193 -4.75 28.06 -6.18
C PHE A 193 -4.69 28.15 -7.71
N ILE A 194 -4.82 27.01 -8.40
CA ILE A 194 -4.80 26.95 -9.87
C ILE A 194 -6.14 27.39 -10.46
N GLY A 195 -7.26 27.04 -9.84
CA GLY A 195 -8.60 27.39 -10.32
C GLY A 195 -9.04 28.81 -9.97
N GLY A 196 -8.33 29.51 -9.09
CA GLY A 196 -8.61 30.89 -8.66
C GLY A 196 -7.87 31.97 -9.49
N ASN A 197 -7.06 31.57 -10.44
CA ASN A 197 -6.44 32.41 -11.47
C ASN A 197 -7.03 32.07 -12.84
#